data_8d457fb41204dfebdad53ae5f31885f4
#
_entry.id   8d457fb41204dfebdad53ae5f31885f4
#
_cell.length_a   1.000
_cell.length_b   1.000
_cell.length_c   1.000
_cell.angle_alpha   90.00
_cell.angle_beta   90.00
_cell.angle_gamma   90.00
#
_symmetry.space_group_name_H-M   'P 1'
#
loop_
_entity.id
_entity.type
_entity.pdbx_description
1 polymer ?
#
loop_
_entity_poly.entity_id
_entity_poly.type
_entity_poly.pdbx_seq_one_letter_code
_entity_poly.pdbx_strand_id
1 'polypeptide(L)'
;MTNPTNGSIPALHDGDTIPEDLAVEMRRLAHDLSNALEIIVQTSYLLSTVELKEPASDWLQMLDNGVQKALDLNLALRTYIKKHTSS
;
A
#
# COMPACT_ATOMS: atom_id res chain seq x y z
N MET A 1 27.14 3.15 16.56
CA MET A 1 26.49 2.90 16.64
C MET A 1 25.81 2.35 16.39
N THR A 2 25.70 2.09 16.55
CA THR A 2 25.12 1.38 16.33
C THR A 2 24.02 1.44 15.87
N ASN A 3 23.83 0.95 15.04
CA ASN A 3 22.69 0.91 14.70
C ASN A 3 21.94 0.19 15.53
N PRO A 4 21.30 0.77 16.21
CA PRO A 4 20.66 0.17 17.20
C PRO A 4 19.69 -0.80 16.82
N THR A 5 19.31 -0.83 15.73
CA THR A 5 18.19 -1.59 15.46
C THR A 5 18.52 -2.87 14.86
N ASN A 6 19.76 -3.28 14.88
CA ASN A 6 20.06 -4.58 14.41
C ASN A 6 19.56 -4.84 13.06
N GLY A 7 19.64 -3.90 12.20
CA GLY A 7 19.21 -4.07 10.85
C GLY A 7 17.80 -3.67 10.59
N SER A 8 17.03 -3.39 11.61
CA SER A 8 15.70 -2.90 11.36
C SER A 8 15.70 -1.42 11.12
N ILE A 9 14.63 -0.93 10.52
CA ILE A 9 14.46 0.48 10.30
C ILE A 9 13.93 1.09 11.58
N PRO A 10 14.57 2.13 12.10
CA PRO A 10 14.09 2.77 13.31
C PRO A 10 12.72 3.39 13.09
N ALA A 11 11.86 3.29 14.06
CA ALA A 11 10.57 3.92 13.99
C ALA A 11 10.73 5.43 14.17
N LEU A 12 9.90 6.17 13.46
CA LEU A 12 9.87 7.61 13.65
C LEU A 12 9.00 7.93 14.85
N HIS A 13 9.40 8.96 15.59
CA HIS A 13 8.58 9.46 16.67
C HIS A 13 7.64 10.53 16.16
N ASP A 14 6.61 10.81 16.94
CA ASP A 14 5.74 11.93 16.63
C ASP A 14 6.59 13.19 16.59
N GLY A 15 6.45 13.95 15.55
CA GLY A 15 7.25 15.14 15.39
C GLY A 15 8.47 14.98 14.52
N ASP A 16 8.88 13.73 14.30
CA ASP A 16 9.97 13.51 13.37
C ASP A 16 9.49 13.80 11.95
N THR A 17 10.39 14.27 11.12
CA THR A 17 10.06 14.66 9.77
C THR A 17 10.89 13.86 8.78
N ILE A 18 10.23 13.35 7.77
CA ILE A 18 10.93 12.68 6.69
C ILE A 18 11.62 13.74 5.84
N PRO A 19 12.91 13.58 5.49
CA PRO A 19 13.57 14.54 4.61
C PRO A 19 12.77 14.75 3.33
N GLU A 20 12.74 15.98 2.87
CA GLU A 20 11.82 16.37 1.79
C GLU A 20 12.07 15.59 0.50
N ASP A 21 13.32 15.35 0.14
CA ASP A 21 13.60 14.61 -1.09
C ASP A 21 13.11 13.17 -0.99
N LEU A 22 13.22 12.56 0.18
CA LEU A 22 12.69 11.22 0.39
C LEU A 22 11.16 11.24 0.42
N ALA A 23 10.58 12.29 1.01
CA ALA A 23 9.12 12.39 1.06
C ALA A 23 8.52 12.48 -0.32
N VAL A 24 9.16 13.24 -1.22
CA VAL A 24 8.69 13.34 -2.60
C VAL A 24 8.70 11.97 -3.26
N GLU A 25 9.79 11.24 -3.10
CA GLU A 25 9.90 9.93 -3.72
C GLU A 25 8.92 8.95 -3.11
N MET A 26 8.73 8.99 -1.81
CA MET A 26 7.79 8.10 -1.15
C MET A 26 6.35 8.37 -1.59
N ARG A 27 6.00 9.65 -1.76
CA ARG A 27 4.66 9.99 -2.25
C ARG A 27 4.46 9.50 -3.67
N ARG A 28 5.50 9.62 -4.50
CA ARG A 28 5.41 9.14 -5.87
C ARG A 28 5.20 7.61 -5.90
N LEU A 29 5.96 6.89 -5.08
CA LEU A 29 5.84 5.44 -5.03
C LEU A 29 4.47 5.02 -4.49
N ALA A 30 3.98 5.71 -3.48
CA ALA A 30 2.65 5.41 -2.94
C ALA A 30 1.57 5.68 -3.97
N HIS A 31 1.72 6.74 -4.74
CA HIS A 31 0.78 7.07 -5.80
C HIS A 31 0.81 6.01 -6.91
N ASP A 32 2.01 5.60 -7.31
CA ASP A 32 2.13 4.57 -8.34
C ASP A 32 1.55 3.25 -7.87
N LEU A 33 1.75 2.92 -6.59
CA LEU A 33 1.18 1.72 -6.03
C LEU A 33 -0.35 1.80 -6.02
N SER A 34 -0.90 2.97 -5.67
CA SER A 34 -2.34 3.17 -5.71
C SER A 34 -2.89 2.91 -7.11
N ASN A 35 -2.18 3.40 -8.13
CA ASN A 35 -2.62 3.19 -9.50
C ASN A 35 -2.58 1.72 -9.90
N ALA A 36 -1.56 1.00 -9.46
CA ALA A 36 -1.47 -0.43 -9.75
C ALA A 36 -2.60 -1.21 -9.07
N LEU A 37 -2.90 -0.84 -7.84
CA LEU A 37 -3.98 -1.49 -7.11
C LEU A 37 -5.33 -1.18 -7.75
N GLU A 38 -5.50 0.02 -8.30
CA GLU A 38 -6.72 0.39 -8.99
C GLU A 38 -6.96 -0.53 -10.18
N ILE A 39 -5.91 -0.82 -10.94
CA ILE A 39 -6.02 -1.72 -12.08
C ILE A 39 -6.46 -3.10 -11.63
N ILE A 40 -5.90 -3.57 -10.53
CA ILE A 40 -6.25 -4.89 -10.00
C ILE A 40 -7.70 -4.90 -9.54
N VAL A 41 -8.15 -3.84 -8.88
CA VAL A 41 -9.54 -3.72 -8.43
C VAL A 41 -10.47 -3.80 -9.62
N GLN A 42 -10.17 -3.05 -10.68
CA GLN A 42 -11.01 -3.03 -11.86
C GLN A 42 -11.05 -4.40 -12.53
N THR A 43 -9.90 -5.06 -12.63
CA THR A 43 -9.83 -6.38 -13.23
C THR A 43 -10.59 -7.40 -12.41
N SER A 44 -10.48 -7.32 -11.10
CA SER A 44 -11.20 -8.20 -10.20
C SER A 44 -12.71 -8.00 -10.36
N TYR A 45 -13.13 -6.74 -10.47
CA TYR A 45 -14.55 -6.44 -10.71
C TYR A 45 -15.04 -7.05 -12.03
N LEU A 46 -14.24 -6.89 -13.08
CA LEU A 46 -14.64 -7.44 -14.37
C LEU A 46 -14.76 -8.96 -14.31
N LEU A 47 -13.85 -9.61 -13.59
CA LEU A 47 -13.95 -11.06 -13.43
C LEU A 47 -15.20 -11.46 -12.67
N SER A 48 -15.68 -10.61 -11.76
CA SER A 48 -16.86 -10.93 -10.99
C SER A 48 -18.14 -10.83 -11.81
N THR A 49 -18.05 -10.21 -13.01
CA THR A 49 -19.24 -10.07 -13.87
C THR A 49 -19.44 -11.27 -14.77
N VAL A 50 -18.47 -12.20 -14.81
CA VAL A 50 -18.63 -13.41 -15.62
C VAL A 50 -18.88 -14.56 -14.69
N GLU A 51 -19.47 -15.61 -15.24
CA GLU A 51 -19.79 -16.78 -14.42
C GLU A 51 -18.54 -17.59 -14.23
N LEU A 52 -18.07 -17.72 -13.00
CA LEU A 52 -16.89 -18.49 -12.69
C LEU A 52 -17.31 -19.76 -11.96
N LYS A 53 -16.70 -20.87 -12.35
CA LYS A 53 -16.94 -22.13 -11.67
C LYS A 53 -15.85 -22.38 -10.65
N GLU A 54 -16.15 -23.25 -9.70
CA GLU A 54 -15.14 -23.64 -8.73
C GLU A 54 -14.03 -24.39 -9.42
N PRO A 55 -12.77 -24.17 -9.04
CA PRO A 55 -12.37 -23.34 -7.88
C PRO A 55 -12.06 -21.88 -8.23
N ALA A 56 -12.32 -21.45 -9.45
CA ALA A 56 -11.97 -20.10 -9.87
C ALA A 56 -12.71 -19.04 -9.08
N SER A 57 -13.96 -19.33 -8.69
CA SER A 57 -14.71 -18.35 -7.90
C SER A 57 -14.09 -18.17 -6.52
N ASP A 58 -13.55 -19.25 -5.94
CA ASP A 58 -12.84 -19.13 -4.66
C ASP A 58 -11.57 -18.32 -4.82
N TRP A 59 -10.86 -18.51 -5.92
CA TRP A 59 -9.63 -17.75 -6.18
C TRP A 59 -9.92 -16.27 -6.34
N LEU A 60 -11.03 -15.95 -6.99
CA LEU A 60 -11.42 -14.54 -7.12
C LEU A 60 -11.70 -13.93 -5.76
N GLN A 61 -12.36 -14.68 -4.88
CA GLN A 61 -12.62 -14.16 -3.54
C GLN A 61 -11.33 -13.93 -2.78
N MET A 62 -10.36 -14.82 -2.90
CA MET A 62 -9.05 -14.62 -2.28
C MET A 62 -8.37 -13.38 -2.83
N LEU A 63 -8.48 -13.17 -4.14
CA LEU A 63 -7.90 -11.99 -4.77
C LEU A 63 -8.54 -10.72 -4.21
N ASP A 64 -9.88 -10.69 -4.11
CA ASP A 64 -10.59 -9.53 -3.56
C ASP A 64 -10.14 -9.23 -2.15
N ASN A 65 -9.99 -10.26 -1.33
CA ASN A 65 -9.55 -10.06 0.06
C ASN A 65 -8.15 -9.49 0.12
N GLY A 66 -7.26 -10.02 -0.72
CA GLY A 66 -5.88 -9.53 -0.76
C GLY A 66 -5.79 -8.11 -1.25
N VAL A 67 -6.57 -7.77 -2.27
CA VAL A 67 -6.57 -6.42 -2.80
C VAL A 67 -7.11 -5.43 -1.76
N GLN A 68 -8.16 -5.81 -1.04
CA GLN A 68 -8.70 -4.92 -0.02
C GLN A 68 -7.66 -4.65 1.07
N LYS A 69 -6.95 -5.70 1.48
CA LYS A 69 -5.90 -5.53 2.47
C LYS A 69 -4.79 -4.63 1.95
N ALA A 70 -4.42 -4.80 0.69
CA ALA A 70 -3.37 -3.97 0.09
C ALA A 70 -3.80 -2.51 0.00
N LEU A 71 -5.07 -2.26 -0.33
CA LEU A 71 -5.58 -0.89 -0.36
C LEU A 71 -5.53 -0.25 1.00
N ASP A 72 -5.90 -1.00 2.04
CA ASP A 72 -5.86 -0.48 3.40
C ASP A 72 -4.43 -0.14 3.83
N LEU A 73 -3.48 -1.01 3.47
CA LEU A 73 -2.09 -0.76 3.79
C LEU A 73 -1.53 0.42 3.01
N ASN A 74 -1.94 0.57 1.75
CA ASN A 74 -1.51 1.71 0.95
C ASN A 74 -2.02 3.01 1.55
N LEU A 75 -3.27 3.01 2.01
CA LEU A 75 -3.84 4.18 2.65
C LEU A 75 -3.07 4.50 3.94
N ALA A 76 -2.76 3.48 4.72
CA ALA A 76 -1.99 3.68 5.95
C ALA A 76 -0.61 4.26 5.64
N LEU A 77 0.01 3.78 4.58
CA LEU A 77 1.31 4.30 4.17
C LEU A 77 1.22 5.78 3.80
N ARG A 78 0.21 6.14 3.03
CA ARG A 78 0.05 7.53 2.62
C ARG A 78 -0.23 8.44 3.81
N THR A 79 -1.02 7.95 4.76
CA THR A 79 -1.29 8.69 5.98
C THR A 79 -0.01 8.89 6.79
N TYR A 80 0.81 7.84 6.86
CA TYR A 80 2.09 7.91 7.57
C TYR A 80 3.01 8.95 6.93
N ILE A 81 3.11 8.95 5.62
CA ILE A 81 3.94 9.91 4.91
C ILE A 81 3.45 11.32 5.19
N LYS A 82 2.15 11.54 5.11
CA LYS A 82 1.58 12.86 5.33
C LYS A 82 1.83 13.34 6.75
N LYS A 83 1.71 12.43 7.71
CA LYS A 83 1.90 12.80 9.11
C LYS A 83 3.33 13.22 9.40
N HIS A 84 4.29 12.63 8.68
CA HIS A 84 5.70 12.86 8.96
C HIS A 84 6.40 13.74 7.93
N THR A 85 5.66 14.50 7.17
CA THR A 85 6.26 15.46 6.24
C THR A 85 5.88 16.86 6.69
N SER A 86 6.71 17.81 6.27
CA SER A 86 6.57 19.16 6.76
C SER A 86 5.53 19.98 6.02
N SER A 87 4.94 19.47 5.00
CA SER A 87 3.99 20.29 4.26
C SER A 87 2.56 19.84 4.43
#